data_47a5826f7ac5ee855505ab1489c8c638
#
_entry.id   47a5826f7ac5ee855505ab1489c8c638
#
_cell.length_a   1.000
_cell.length_b   1.000
_cell.length_c   1.000
_cell.angle_alpha   90.00
_cell.angle_beta   90.00
_cell.angle_gamma   90.00
#
_symmetry.space_group_name_H-M   'P 1'
#
loop_
_entity.id
_entity.type
_entity.pdbx_description
1 polymer ?
#
loop_
_entity_poly.entity_id
_entity_poly.type
_entity_poly.pdbx_seq_one_letter_code
_entity_poly.pdbx_strand_id
1 'polypeptide(L)'
;MKKIINNSMNPFDIRYSVYENDLRDSLDFNFIHTSHSNKRSSQRGVNTDKIIIALEYGNTTFKQGLLYYVLGEKDIPAHLQHHKNKFMNTVVIVSGDSNVIVTCYRSKNAVKNIKLKPKELRKYLNCA
;
A
#
# COMPACT_ATOMS: atom_id res chain seq x y z
N MET A 1 -1.30 7.28 20.57
CA MET A 1 -2.03 6.48 19.59
C MET A 1 -1.98 7.15 18.23
N LYS A 2 -1.66 6.40 17.21
CA LYS A 2 -1.56 6.91 15.86
C LYS A 2 -2.94 7.22 15.29
N LYS A 3 -3.11 8.41 14.72
CA LYS A 3 -4.36 8.82 14.09
C LYS A 3 -4.08 9.16 12.63
N ILE A 4 -4.89 8.63 11.73
CA ILE A 4 -4.77 8.87 10.29
C ILE A 4 -5.99 9.67 9.83
N ILE A 5 -5.73 10.72 9.06
CA ILE A 5 -6.79 11.54 8.45
C ILE A 5 -6.62 11.44 6.93
N ASN A 6 -7.68 11.01 6.27
CA ASN A 6 -7.73 10.95 4.81
C ASN A 6 -8.05 12.35 4.26
N ASN A 7 -7.10 12.94 3.57
CA ASN A 7 -7.22 14.28 2.97
C ASN A 7 -7.39 14.22 1.45
N SER A 8 -7.65 13.04 0.89
CA SER A 8 -7.77 12.86 -0.56
C SER A 8 -8.90 13.69 -1.14
N MET A 9 -8.58 14.49 -2.16
CA MET A 9 -9.54 15.38 -2.81
C MET A 9 -10.28 14.71 -3.97
N ASN A 10 -9.67 13.67 -4.55
CA ASN A 10 -10.25 12.93 -5.67
C ASN A 10 -9.66 11.50 -5.70
N PRO A 11 -10.22 10.58 -6.50
CA PRO A 11 -9.75 9.19 -6.51
C PRO A 11 -8.32 8.98 -7.02
N PHE A 12 -7.73 9.95 -7.70
CA PHE A 12 -6.36 9.83 -8.23
C PHE A 12 -5.30 10.28 -7.25
N ASP A 13 -5.65 11.16 -6.30
CA ASP A 13 -4.74 11.67 -5.29
C ASP A 13 -5.01 10.97 -3.96
N ILE A 14 -4.05 10.17 -3.53
CA ILE A 14 -4.13 9.52 -2.22
C ILE A 14 -3.32 10.36 -1.24
N ARG A 15 -4.01 11.17 -0.44
CA ARG A 15 -3.38 12.06 0.52
C ARG A 15 -3.85 11.73 1.92
N TYR A 16 -2.93 11.63 2.84
CA TYR A 16 -3.30 11.43 4.23
C TYR A 16 -2.26 12.02 5.17
N SER A 17 -2.70 12.32 6.38
CA SER A 17 -1.86 12.84 7.45
C SER A 17 -1.83 11.85 8.61
N VAL A 18 -0.66 11.65 9.20
CA VAL A 18 -0.48 10.77 10.34
C VAL A 18 -0.09 11.62 11.56
N TYR A 19 -0.87 11.51 12.62
CA TYR A 19 -0.62 12.14 13.90
C TYR A 19 -0.26 11.05 14.91
N GLU A 20 0.93 11.13 15.48
CA GLU A 20 1.27 10.29 16.62
C GLU A 20 1.04 11.09 17.89
N ASN A 21 0.84 10.56 18.97
CA ASN A 21 0.67 11.09 20.33
C ASN A 21 0.50 12.61 20.52
N ASP A 22 1.02 13.45 19.64
CA ASP A 22 0.90 14.91 19.68
C ASP A 22 0.21 15.41 18.41
N LEU A 23 -0.95 16.06 18.59
CA LEU A 23 -1.75 16.56 17.47
C LEU A 23 -1.16 17.81 16.81
N ARG A 24 -0.07 18.38 17.36
CA ARG A 24 0.57 19.57 16.77
C ARG A 24 1.42 19.21 15.55
N ASP A 25 2.01 18.01 15.55
CA ASP A 25 2.88 17.57 14.48
C ASP A 25 2.25 16.43 13.70
N SER A 26 2.24 16.56 12.39
CA SER A 26 1.79 15.50 11.51
C SER A 26 2.81 15.23 10.42
N LEU A 27 2.79 14.00 9.92
CA LEU A 27 3.50 13.64 8.69
C LEU A 27 2.46 13.55 7.59
N ASP A 28 2.69 14.25 6.50
CA ASP A 28 1.78 14.27 5.36
C ASP A 28 2.34 13.41 4.24
N PHE A 29 1.48 12.57 3.69
CA PHE A 29 1.84 11.67 2.59
C PHE A 29 0.95 11.92 1.39
N ASN A 30 1.54 11.84 0.21
CA ASN A 30 0.84 12.06 -1.04
C ASN A 30 1.30 11.02 -2.07
N PHE A 31 0.36 10.21 -2.55
CA PHE A 31 0.59 9.22 -3.59
C PHE A 31 -0.36 9.51 -4.74
N ILE A 32 0.05 9.14 -5.94
CA ILE A 32 -0.73 9.40 -7.16
C ILE A 32 -1.11 8.08 -7.81
N HIS A 33 -2.40 7.87 -8.03
CA HIS A 33 -2.92 6.81 -8.89
C HIS A 33 -2.78 7.22 -10.35
N THR A 34 -2.32 6.31 -11.19
CA THR A 34 -2.52 6.46 -12.63
C THR A 34 -3.97 6.09 -12.96
N SER A 35 -4.43 6.46 -14.17
CA SER A 35 -5.78 6.04 -14.62
C SER A 35 -5.92 4.52 -14.57
N HIS A 36 -4.88 3.80 -14.99
CA HIS A 36 -4.86 2.34 -14.98
C HIS A 36 -4.97 1.77 -13.57
N SER A 37 -4.13 2.24 -12.63
CA SER A 37 -4.15 1.74 -11.26
C SER A 37 -5.45 2.07 -10.54
N ASN A 38 -6.03 3.25 -10.79
CA ASN A 38 -7.31 3.64 -10.21
C ASN A 38 -8.43 2.72 -10.72
N LYS A 39 -8.48 2.47 -12.02
CA LYS A 39 -9.46 1.58 -12.62
C LYS A 39 -9.34 0.17 -12.06
N ARG A 40 -8.12 -0.36 -11.97
CA ARG A 40 -7.86 -1.70 -11.44
C ARG A 40 -8.25 -1.82 -9.97
N SER A 41 -7.90 -0.86 -9.15
CA SER A 41 -8.25 -0.89 -7.73
C SER A 41 -9.77 -0.86 -7.53
N SER A 42 -10.48 -0.04 -8.31
CA SER A 42 -11.94 0.01 -8.28
C SER A 42 -12.56 -1.32 -8.68
N GLN A 43 -12.05 -1.95 -9.73
CA GLN A 43 -12.53 -3.26 -10.19
C GLN A 43 -12.29 -4.36 -9.15
N ARG A 44 -11.25 -4.23 -8.34
CA ARG A 44 -10.87 -5.22 -7.32
C ARG A 44 -11.39 -4.89 -5.93
N GLY A 45 -12.18 -3.83 -5.79
CA GLY A 45 -12.75 -3.43 -4.52
C GLY A 45 -11.73 -2.88 -3.52
N VAL A 46 -10.63 -2.33 -4.00
CA VAL A 46 -9.61 -1.71 -3.13
C VAL A 46 -9.81 -0.19 -3.18
N ASN A 47 -10.54 0.33 -2.21
CA ASN A 47 -10.83 1.76 -2.14
C ASN A 47 -9.69 2.55 -1.48
N THR A 48 -9.85 3.88 -1.42
CA THR A 48 -8.83 4.77 -0.85
C THR A 48 -8.49 4.43 0.60
N ASP A 49 -9.47 4.11 1.43
CA ASP A 49 -9.20 3.77 2.84
C ASP A 49 -8.35 2.52 2.98
N LYS A 50 -8.59 1.49 2.19
CA LYS A 50 -7.79 0.28 2.18
C LYS A 50 -6.36 0.56 1.73
N ILE A 51 -6.20 1.41 0.73
CA ILE A 51 -4.88 1.83 0.23
C ILE A 51 -4.10 2.54 1.32
N ILE A 52 -4.72 3.52 1.98
CA ILE A 52 -4.06 4.29 3.05
C ILE A 52 -3.63 3.38 4.20
N ILE A 53 -4.49 2.48 4.65
CA ILE A 53 -4.15 1.56 5.73
C ILE A 53 -3.02 0.63 5.32
N ALA A 54 -3.01 0.14 4.09
CA ALA A 54 -1.93 -0.70 3.58
C ALA A 54 -0.60 0.06 3.51
N LEU A 55 -0.62 1.30 3.04
CA LEU A 55 0.59 2.13 2.97
C LEU A 55 1.16 2.43 4.35
N GLU A 56 0.30 2.64 5.34
CA GLU A 56 0.75 3.04 6.67
C GLU A 56 1.13 1.87 7.56
N TYR A 57 0.39 0.76 7.50
CA TYR A 57 0.58 -0.37 8.41
C TYR A 57 1.15 -1.61 7.75
N GLY A 58 1.16 -1.67 6.42
CA GLY A 58 1.63 -2.84 5.70
C GLY A 58 3.14 -3.06 5.82
N ASN A 59 3.55 -4.30 5.67
CA ASN A 59 4.96 -4.64 5.57
C ASN A 59 5.49 -4.24 4.20
N THR A 60 6.63 -3.58 4.18
CA THR A 60 7.23 -3.06 2.95
C THR A 60 8.36 -3.95 2.49
N THR A 61 8.34 -4.33 1.22
CA THR A 61 9.40 -5.09 0.57
C THR A 61 9.78 -4.38 -0.73
N PHE A 62 11.08 -4.16 -0.94
CA PHE A 62 11.59 -3.57 -2.17
C PHE A 62 12.13 -4.67 -3.08
N LYS A 63 11.55 -4.83 -4.27
CA LYS A 63 12.01 -5.79 -5.28
C LYS A 63 11.76 -5.27 -6.68
N GLN A 64 12.71 -5.48 -7.58
CA GLN A 64 12.58 -5.14 -9.00
C GLN A 64 12.23 -3.66 -9.24
N GLY A 65 12.76 -2.77 -8.39
CA GLY A 65 12.50 -1.34 -8.50
C GLY A 65 11.14 -0.89 -7.97
N LEU A 66 10.40 -1.78 -7.29
CA LEU A 66 9.06 -1.50 -6.78
C LEU A 66 9.00 -1.70 -5.26
N LEU A 67 8.20 -0.88 -4.60
CA LEU A 67 7.86 -1.04 -3.19
C LEU A 67 6.52 -1.76 -3.07
N TYR A 68 6.52 -2.89 -2.39
CA TYR A 68 5.34 -3.70 -2.13
C TYR A 68 4.91 -3.48 -0.69
N TYR A 69 3.72 -2.92 -0.50
CA TYR A 69 3.11 -2.76 0.82
C TYR A 69 2.05 -3.84 0.97
N VAL A 70 2.27 -4.77 1.90
CA VAL A 70 1.38 -5.91 2.11
C VAL A 70 0.78 -5.82 3.50
N LEU A 71 -0.53 -5.68 3.57
CA LEU A 71 -1.25 -5.60 4.83
C LEU A 71 -1.75 -6.99 5.23
N GLY A 72 -0.96 -7.69 6.04
CA GLY A 72 -1.37 -8.97 6.60
C GLY A 72 -2.30 -8.82 7.79
N GLU A 73 -2.91 -9.91 8.21
CA GLU A 73 -3.82 -9.89 9.37
C GLU A 73 -3.16 -9.32 10.62
N LYS A 74 -1.89 -9.66 10.85
CA LYS A 74 -1.13 -9.20 12.02
C LYS A 74 -0.77 -7.72 11.99
N ASP A 75 -0.80 -7.12 10.82
CA ASP A 75 -0.43 -5.72 10.63
C ASP A 75 -1.58 -4.76 10.87
N ILE A 76 -2.79 -5.27 11.00
CA ILE A 76 -3.98 -4.46 11.17
C ILE A 76 -4.01 -3.90 12.59
N PRO A 77 -4.12 -2.56 12.75
CA PRO A 77 -4.12 -1.95 14.07
C PRO A 77 -5.32 -2.38 14.91
N ALA A 78 -5.15 -2.33 16.23
CA ALA A 78 -6.14 -2.83 17.19
C ALA A 78 -7.53 -2.22 16.97
N HIS A 79 -7.60 -0.93 16.65
CA HIS A 79 -8.88 -0.25 16.46
C HIS A 79 -9.62 -0.65 15.18
N LEU A 80 -8.98 -1.40 14.28
CA LEU A 80 -9.58 -1.90 13.04
C LEU A 80 -9.73 -3.42 13.04
N GLN A 81 -9.41 -4.10 14.14
CA GLN A 81 -9.46 -5.57 14.19
C GLN A 81 -10.88 -6.13 13.92
N HIS A 82 -11.91 -5.42 14.33
CA HIS A 82 -13.29 -5.83 14.05
C HIS A 82 -13.66 -5.70 12.56
N HIS A 83 -12.84 -5.01 11.77
CA HIS A 83 -12.98 -4.90 10.32
C HIS A 83 -11.83 -5.58 9.57
N LYS A 84 -11.09 -6.47 10.22
CA LYS A 84 -9.90 -7.09 9.62
C LYS A 84 -10.16 -7.72 8.25
N ASN A 85 -11.33 -8.33 8.06
CA ASN A 85 -11.67 -8.98 6.80
C ASN A 85 -11.77 -8.01 5.62
N LYS A 86 -12.04 -6.73 5.90
CA LYS A 86 -12.05 -5.69 4.86
C LYS A 86 -10.65 -5.30 4.40
N PHE A 87 -9.71 -5.27 5.34
CA PHE A 87 -8.37 -4.70 5.11
C PHE A 87 -7.30 -5.73 4.84
N MET A 88 -7.37 -6.90 5.45
CA MET A 88 -6.30 -7.89 5.35
C MET A 88 -6.07 -8.36 3.92
N ASN A 89 -4.82 -8.69 3.62
CA ASN A 89 -4.38 -9.16 2.31
C ASN A 89 -4.39 -8.09 1.21
N THR A 90 -4.54 -6.83 1.59
CA THR A 90 -4.43 -5.71 0.65
C THR A 90 -2.96 -5.49 0.29
N VAL A 91 -2.69 -5.38 -1.00
CA VAL A 91 -1.36 -5.12 -1.54
C VAL A 91 -1.39 -3.84 -2.35
N VAL A 92 -0.47 -2.93 -2.05
CA VAL A 92 -0.27 -1.70 -2.82
C VAL A 92 1.16 -1.71 -3.35
N ILE A 93 1.32 -1.55 -4.64
CA ILE A 93 2.63 -1.52 -5.29
C ILE A 93 2.90 -0.10 -5.77
N VAL A 94 4.03 0.45 -5.30
CA VAL A 94 4.43 1.83 -5.58
C VAL A 94 5.78 1.81 -6.31
N SER A 95 5.98 2.72 -7.24
CA SER A 95 7.28 2.91 -7.89
C SER A 95 8.34 3.23 -6.84
N GLY A 96 9.52 2.60 -6.94
CA GLY A 96 10.57 2.77 -5.94
C GLY A 96 11.26 4.13 -5.95
N ASP A 97 11.08 4.91 -7.01
CA ASP A 97 11.71 6.23 -7.18
C ASP A 97 10.71 7.39 -7.15
N SER A 98 9.43 7.10 -6.95
CA SER A 98 8.38 8.12 -6.91
C SER A 98 7.20 7.60 -6.09
N ASN A 99 6.23 8.46 -5.83
CA ASN A 99 5.03 8.10 -5.09
C ASN A 99 3.87 7.73 -6.02
N VAL A 100 4.17 7.10 -7.14
CA VAL A 100 3.16 6.66 -8.11
C VAL A 100 2.71 5.25 -7.77
N ILE A 101 1.41 5.06 -7.58
CA ILE A 101 0.81 3.76 -7.34
C ILE A 101 0.69 3.01 -8.67
N VAL A 102 1.40 1.89 -8.77
CA VAL A 102 1.45 1.08 -9.98
C VAL A 102 0.21 0.20 -10.07
N THR A 103 -0.14 -0.46 -8.96
CA THR A 103 -1.34 -1.30 -8.89
C THR A 103 -1.70 -1.62 -7.44
N CYS A 104 -2.93 -2.04 -7.23
CA CYS A 104 -3.45 -2.51 -5.94
C CYS A 104 -4.27 -3.76 -6.15
N TYR A 105 -4.19 -4.69 -5.22
CA TYR A 105 -5.00 -5.92 -5.27
C TYR A 105 -5.09 -6.56 -3.88
N ARG A 106 -5.82 -7.66 -3.79
CA ARG A 106 -5.89 -8.46 -2.56
C ARG A 106 -5.39 -9.87 -2.86
N SER A 107 -4.54 -10.41 -1.99
CA SER A 107 -3.98 -11.75 -2.17
C SER A 107 -3.55 -12.35 -0.84
N LYS A 108 -4.03 -13.55 -0.54
CA LYS A 108 -3.65 -14.30 0.66
C LYS A 108 -2.18 -14.73 0.61
N ASN A 109 -1.62 -14.91 -0.57
CA ASN A 109 -0.27 -15.43 -0.76
C ASN A 109 0.73 -14.36 -1.20
N ALA A 110 0.39 -13.09 -1.02
CA ALA A 110 1.20 -11.98 -1.53
C ALA A 110 2.63 -12.01 -0.99
N VAL A 111 2.82 -12.20 0.31
CA VAL A 111 4.16 -12.22 0.92
C VAL A 111 5.01 -13.32 0.30
N LYS A 112 4.46 -14.52 0.18
CA LYS A 112 5.16 -15.65 -0.41
C LYS A 112 5.53 -15.37 -1.87
N ASN A 113 4.58 -14.87 -2.64
CA ASN A 113 4.79 -14.59 -4.06
C ASN A 113 5.86 -13.50 -4.27
N ILE A 114 5.86 -12.48 -3.43
CA ILE A 114 6.84 -11.40 -3.51
C ILE A 114 8.24 -11.92 -3.15
N LYS A 115 8.36 -12.76 -2.13
CA LYS A 115 9.65 -13.34 -1.73
C LYS A 115 10.25 -14.22 -2.80
N LEU A 116 9.42 -14.86 -3.63
CA LEU A 116 9.89 -15.71 -4.73
C LEU A 116 10.41 -14.91 -5.92
N LYS A 117 10.10 -13.62 -6.02
CA LYS A 117 10.59 -12.76 -7.11
C LYS A 117 12.08 -12.48 -6.92
N PRO A 118 12.86 -12.41 -8.03
CA PRO A 118 14.25 -11.98 -7.94
C PRO A 118 14.36 -10.58 -7.35
N LYS A 119 15.39 -10.34 -6.54
CA LYS A 119 15.63 -9.01 -5.95
C LYS A 119 15.84 -7.94 -7.01
N GLU A 120 16.54 -8.31 -8.08
CA GLU A 120 16.89 -7.41 -9.19
C GLU A 120 16.44 -8.03 -10.49
N LEU A 121 15.70 -7.27 -11.28
CA LEU A 121 15.26 -7.70 -12.60
C LEU A 121 16.44 -7.99 -13.51
N ARG A 122 17.52 -7.23 -13.37
CA ARG A 122 18.74 -7.37 -14.16
C ARG A 122 19.40 -8.74 -13.99
N LYS A 123 19.46 -9.27 -12.76
CA LYS A 123 19.97 -10.63 -12.49
C LYS A 123 19.15 -11.69 -13.20
N TYR A 124 17.85 -11.54 -13.18
CA TYR A 124 16.95 -12.45 -13.85
C TYR A 124 17.23 -12.49 -15.37
N LEU A 125 17.39 -11.34 -15.98
CA LEU A 125 17.67 -11.25 -17.41
C LEU A 125 19.03 -11.86 -17.78
N ASN A 126 20.01 -11.72 -16.92
CA ASN A 126 21.36 -12.28 -17.15
C ASN A 126 21.42 -13.79 -17.01
N CYS A 127 20.45 -14.38 -16.33
CA CYS A 127 20.35 -15.84 -16.18
C CYS A 127 19.61 -16.51 -17.34
N ALA A 128 19.00 -15.72 -18.18
CA ALA A 128 18.32 -16.21 -19.37
C ALA A 128 19.28 -16.27 -20.54
#